data_cad6916a5a0e34bc8d332d5044b66643
#
_entry.id   cad6916a5a0e34bc8d332d5044b66643
#
_cell.length_a   1.000
_cell.length_b   1.000
_cell.length_c   1.000
_cell.angle_alpha   90.00
_cell.angle_beta   90.00
_cell.angle_gamma   90.00
#
_symmetry.space_group_name_H-M   'P 1'
#
loop_
_entity.id
_entity.type
_entity.pdbx_description
1 polymer ?
#
loop_
_entity_poly.entity_id
_entity_poly.type
_entity_poly.pdbx_seq_one_letter_code
_entity_poly.pdbx_strand_id
1 'polypeptide(L)'
;MMIRRSKMDKVSDTMDTSLQTQIGGDHYKYCMIQPAEYISANSLNFFEGNIVKYITRHRTKGKAEDIKKIIQYAEMILEFEYTIEKREGCD
;
A
#
# COMPACT_ATOMS: atom_id res chain seq x y z
N MET A 1 16.85 -3.65 9.21
CA MET A 1 16.53 -3.78 9.57
C MET A 1 16.09 -3.96 10.17
N MET A 2 15.92 -3.77 10.31
CA MET A 2 15.43 -3.90 10.87
C MET A 2 15.05 -4.02 11.64
N ILE A 3 15.06 -3.67 11.96
CA ILE A 3 14.72 -3.73 12.68
C ILE A 3 14.19 -3.84 13.08
N ARG A 4 14.29 -3.98 13.34
CA ARG A 4 13.63 -3.95 13.83
C ARG A 4 12.98 -4.30 14.32
N ARG A 5 13.07 -4.54 14.59
CA ARG A 5 12.08 -4.80 15.11
C ARG A 5 11.99 -4.87 16.49
N SER A 6 12.76 -4.95 17.28
CA SER A 6 12.66 -5.18 18.57
C SER A 6 12.41 -4.00 19.37
N LYS A 7 13.06 -2.99 19.21
CA LYS A 7 12.80 -1.85 19.95
C LYS A 7 11.42 -1.54 19.81
N MET A 8 10.79 -2.16 18.97
CA MET A 8 9.46 -1.91 18.73
C MET A 8 8.57 -2.29 19.83
N ASP A 9 8.98 -2.95 20.79
CA ASP A 9 8.13 -3.35 21.87
C ASP A 9 7.34 -2.22 22.46
N LYS A 10 7.94 -1.18 22.90
CA LYS A 10 7.22 -0.14 23.46
C LYS A 10 6.55 0.62 22.45
N VAL A 11 7.18 0.86 21.40
CA VAL A 11 6.60 1.61 20.38
C VAL A 11 5.49 0.84 19.76
N SER A 12 5.55 -0.43 19.86
CA SER A 12 4.55 -1.29 19.33
C SER A 12 3.19 -1.00 19.89
N ASP A 13 3.10 -0.74 21.12
CA ASP A 13 1.82 -0.48 21.73
C ASP A 13 1.11 0.66 21.06
N THR A 14 1.81 1.71 20.78
CA THR A 14 1.20 2.87 20.17
C THR A 14 0.86 2.55 18.73
N MET A 15 1.70 1.84 18.07
CA MET A 15 1.46 1.51 16.70
C MET A 15 0.28 0.58 16.57
N ASP A 16 0.16 -0.36 17.46
CA ASP A 16 -0.93 -1.29 17.42
C ASP A 16 -2.23 -0.55 17.57
N THR A 17 -2.29 0.42 18.46
CA THR A 17 -3.49 1.16 18.68
C THR A 17 -3.85 1.93 17.42
N SER A 18 -2.87 2.49 16.78
CA SER A 18 -3.08 3.28 15.61
C SER A 18 -3.62 2.41 14.49
N LEU A 19 -3.05 1.25 14.30
CA LEU A 19 -3.49 0.35 13.27
C LEU A 19 -4.89 -0.17 13.55
N GLN A 20 -5.20 -0.39 14.80
CA GLN A 20 -6.51 -0.89 15.13
C GLN A 20 -7.58 0.15 14.96
N THR A 21 -7.23 1.40 15.11
CA THR A 21 -8.20 2.45 14.96
C THR A 21 -8.56 2.66 13.52
N GLN A 22 -7.70 2.37 12.60
CA GLN A 22 -7.98 2.50 11.22
C GLN A 22 -8.58 3.81 10.79
N ILE A 23 -7.80 4.60 10.16
CA ILE A 23 -8.28 5.82 9.58
C ILE A 23 -8.94 5.40 8.30
N GLY A 24 -10.11 5.70 8.08
CA GLY A 24 -10.80 5.34 6.87
C GLY A 24 -11.66 4.11 6.97
N GLY A 25 -11.85 3.59 8.13
CA GLY A 25 -12.75 2.48 8.31
C GLY A 25 -12.08 1.24 8.79
N ASP A 26 -12.83 0.18 8.91
CA ASP A 26 -12.28 -1.05 9.43
C ASP A 26 -12.15 -2.15 8.42
N HIS A 27 -12.04 -1.83 7.12
CA HIS A 27 -11.90 -2.82 6.10
C HIS A 27 -10.62 -3.63 6.26
N TYR A 28 -9.66 -3.09 6.96
CA TYR A 28 -8.37 -3.75 7.09
C TYR A 28 -8.13 -4.39 8.44
N LYS A 29 -9.07 -4.24 9.34
CA LYS A 29 -8.95 -4.78 10.68
C LYS A 29 -8.65 -6.24 10.76
N TYR A 30 -9.14 -7.01 9.80
CA TYR A 30 -8.95 -8.44 9.83
C TYR A 30 -7.80 -8.96 8.97
N CYS A 31 -6.99 -8.07 8.44
CA CYS A 31 -5.86 -8.49 7.65
C CYS A 31 -4.78 -9.03 8.57
N MET A 32 -4.06 -10.01 8.13
CA MET A 32 -2.96 -10.56 8.90
C MET A 32 -1.90 -9.50 9.07
N ILE A 33 -1.64 -8.73 8.01
CA ILE A 33 -0.73 -7.59 8.07
C ILE A 33 -1.50 -6.47 7.42
N GLN A 34 -1.61 -5.36 8.10
CA GLN A 34 -2.39 -4.26 7.55
C GLN A 34 -1.64 -3.58 6.42
N PRO A 35 -2.36 -3.07 5.42
CA PRO A 35 -1.71 -2.42 4.28
C PRO A 35 -0.73 -1.33 4.69
N ALA A 36 -1.10 -0.51 5.67
CA ALA A 36 -0.23 0.57 6.11
C ALA A 36 1.10 0.04 6.63
N GLU A 37 1.04 -1.07 7.32
CA GLU A 37 2.21 -1.69 7.89
C GLU A 37 3.09 -2.24 6.79
N TYR A 38 2.50 -2.92 5.85
CA TYR A 38 3.22 -3.51 4.74
C TYR A 38 3.86 -2.43 3.87
N ILE A 39 3.10 -1.40 3.54
CA ILE A 39 3.56 -0.29 2.72
C ILE A 39 4.77 0.40 3.37
N SER A 40 4.65 0.65 4.65
CA SER A 40 5.71 1.32 5.38
C SER A 40 6.95 0.44 5.49
N ALA A 41 6.76 -0.81 5.84
CA ALA A 41 7.88 -1.72 6.04
C ALA A 41 8.68 -1.93 4.76
N ASN A 42 8.01 -1.86 3.62
CA ASN A 42 8.68 -2.10 2.35
C ASN A 42 8.99 -0.81 1.59
N SER A 43 8.79 0.31 2.21
CA SER A 43 9.09 1.62 1.64
C SER A 43 8.45 1.84 0.28
N LEU A 44 7.21 1.47 0.15
CA LEU A 44 6.52 1.62 -1.10
C LEU A 44 6.13 3.08 -1.30
N ASN A 45 6.11 3.53 -2.53
CA ASN A 45 5.75 4.91 -2.81
C ASN A 45 4.23 5.06 -2.89
N PHE A 46 3.78 6.24 -3.21
CA PHE A 46 2.36 6.56 -3.25
C PHE A 46 1.58 5.65 -4.19
N PHE A 47 2.09 5.44 -5.40
CA PHE A 47 1.38 4.63 -6.37
C PHE A 47 1.34 3.17 -5.94
N GLU A 48 2.48 2.66 -5.51
CA GLU A 48 2.57 1.27 -5.08
C GLU A 48 1.71 1.04 -3.85
N GLY A 49 1.73 1.99 -2.93
CA GLY A 49 0.93 1.88 -1.73
C GLY A 49 -0.56 1.86 -2.02
N ASN A 50 -0.98 2.67 -2.99
CA ASN A 50 -2.39 2.68 -3.34
C ASN A 50 -2.81 1.37 -3.99
N ILE A 51 -1.92 0.75 -4.77
CA ILE A 51 -2.22 -0.53 -5.35
C ILE A 51 -2.45 -1.57 -4.25
N VAL A 52 -1.57 -1.59 -3.27
CA VAL A 52 -1.68 -2.53 -2.16
C VAL A 52 -2.99 -2.30 -1.41
N LYS A 53 -3.31 -1.05 -1.17
CA LYS A 53 -4.51 -0.69 -0.44
C LYS A 53 -5.77 -1.18 -1.16
N TYR A 54 -5.87 -0.88 -2.44
CA TYR A 54 -7.07 -1.23 -3.18
C TYR A 54 -7.18 -2.74 -3.43
N ILE A 55 -6.06 -3.42 -3.66
CA ILE A 55 -6.14 -4.85 -3.90
C ILE A 55 -6.55 -5.57 -2.62
N THR A 56 -6.23 -5.00 -1.48
CA THR A 56 -6.58 -5.60 -0.20
C THR A 56 -8.05 -5.45 0.11
N ARG A 57 -8.64 -4.32 -0.27
CA ARG A 57 -10.01 -4.04 0.14
C ARG A 57 -11.10 -4.22 -0.92
N HIS A 58 -10.73 -4.46 -2.18
CA HIS A 58 -11.71 -4.41 -3.25
C HIS A 58 -12.93 -5.33 -3.04
N ARG A 59 -12.74 -6.47 -2.44
CA ARG A 59 -13.84 -7.39 -2.25
C ARG A 59 -14.89 -6.88 -1.30
N THR A 60 -14.49 -6.07 -0.35
CA THR A 60 -15.42 -5.61 0.66
C THR A 60 -15.85 -4.17 0.49
N LYS A 61 -15.20 -3.42 -0.37
CA LYS A 61 -15.56 -2.03 -0.51
C LYS A 61 -15.79 -1.56 -1.93
N GLY A 62 -14.75 -1.32 -2.66
CA GLY A 62 -14.89 -0.69 -3.97
C GLY A 62 -15.15 -1.59 -5.13
N LYS A 63 -15.01 -2.88 -4.94
CA LYS A 63 -15.25 -3.85 -6.01
C LYS A 63 -14.51 -3.48 -7.29
N ALA A 64 -15.20 -3.49 -8.39
CA ALA A 64 -14.58 -3.23 -9.68
C ALA A 64 -13.93 -1.86 -9.77
N GLU A 65 -14.47 -0.89 -9.06
CA GLU A 65 -13.90 0.44 -9.08
C GLU A 65 -12.50 0.45 -8.49
N ASP A 66 -12.31 -0.32 -7.44
CA ASP A 66 -10.99 -0.40 -6.83
C ASP A 66 -10.00 -1.05 -7.79
N ILE A 67 -10.44 -2.03 -8.54
CA ILE A 67 -9.57 -2.68 -9.51
C ILE A 67 -9.20 -1.71 -10.63
N LYS A 68 -10.15 -0.88 -11.05
CA LYS A 68 -9.86 0.10 -12.08
C LYS A 68 -8.84 1.11 -11.58
N LYS A 69 -8.91 1.44 -10.30
CA LYS A 69 -7.95 2.36 -9.72
C LYS A 69 -6.56 1.74 -9.70
N ILE A 70 -6.49 0.44 -9.44
CA ILE A 70 -5.20 -0.25 -9.44
C ILE A 70 -4.58 -0.17 -10.82
N ILE A 71 -5.38 -0.38 -11.86
CA ILE A 71 -4.88 -0.32 -13.22
C ILE A 71 -4.34 1.08 -13.50
N GLN A 72 -5.06 2.09 -13.04
CA GLN A 72 -4.65 3.46 -13.26
C GLN A 72 -3.34 3.76 -12.56
N TYR A 73 -3.20 3.32 -11.32
CA TYR A 73 -1.96 3.55 -10.58
C TYR A 73 -0.80 2.76 -11.19
N ALA A 74 -1.07 1.57 -11.72
CA ALA A 74 -0.03 0.80 -12.37
C ALA A 74 0.44 1.51 -13.63
N GLU A 75 -0.49 2.14 -14.35
CA GLU A 75 -0.13 2.91 -15.53
C GLU A 75 0.71 4.11 -15.15
N MET A 76 0.41 4.71 -14.02
CA MET A 76 1.18 5.84 -13.55
C MET A 76 2.61 5.44 -13.21
N ILE A 77 2.77 4.25 -12.65
CA ILE A 77 4.10 3.76 -12.35
C ILE A 77 4.89 3.61 -13.64
N LEU A 78 4.26 3.07 -14.66
CA LEU A 78 4.94 2.92 -15.94
C LEU A 78 5.32 4.28 -16.48
N GLU A 79 4.43 5.22 -16.35
CA GLU A 79 4.66 6.56 -16.84
C GLU A 79 5.78 7.27 -16.08
N PHE A 80 5.75 7.26 -14.80
CA PHE A 80 6.72 7.99 -14.00
C PHE A 80 8.05 7.30 -13.77
N GLU A 81 8.07 6.00 -13.82
CA GLU A 81 9.31 5.31 -13.53
C GLU A 81 9.96 4.66 -14.74
N TYR A 82 9.19 4.37 -15.77
CA TYR A 82 9.74 3.68 -16.93
C TYR A 82 9.56 4.40 -18.26
N THR A 83 9.00 5.58 -18.21
CA THR A 83 8.71 6.32 -19.42
C THR A 83 9.91 6.61 -20.28
N ILE A 84 10.98 6.97 -19.67
CA ILE A 84 12.17 7.33 -20.40
C ILE A 84 12.60 6.16 -21.23
N GLU A 85 12.63 5.00 -20.65
CA GLU A 85 13.03 3.81 -21.27
C GLU A 85 12.10 3.55 -22.41
N LYS A 86 10.82 3.69 -22.20
CA LYS A 86 9.84 3.49 -23.16
C LYS A 86 9.99 4.42 -24.32
N ARG A 87 10.18 5.66 -24.05
CA ARG A 87 10.36 6.64 -25.08
C ARG A 87 11.55 6.34 -25.93
N GLU A 88 12.64 6.01 -25.36
CA GLU A 88 13.81 5.71 -26.08
C GLU A 88 13.68 4.42 -26.84
N GLY A 89 13.13 3.45 -26.25
CA GLY A 89 12.99 2.18 -26.89
C GLY A 89 12.02 2.19 -28.01
N CYS A 90 11.00 2.92 -27.92
CA CYS A 90 9.98 2.91 -28.90
C CYS A 90 10.18 3.87 -29.96
N ASP A 91 10.91 4.83 -29.68
CA ASP A 91 11.13 5.84 -30.67
C ASP A 91 11.94 5.35 -31.75
#